data_f08438eb07e80d6017096031cc3354d6
#
_entry.id   f08438eb07e80d6017096031cc3354d6
#
_cell.length_a   1.000
_cell.length_b   1.000
_cell.length_c   1.000
_cell.angle_alpha   90.00
_cell.angle_beta   90.00
_cell.angle_gamma   90.00
#
_symmetry.space_group_name_H-M   'P 1'
#
loop_
_entity.id
_entity.type
_entity.pdbx_description
1 polymer ?
#
loop_
_entity_poly.entity_id
_entity_poly.type
_entity_poly.pdbx_seq_one_letter_code
_entity_poly.pdbx_strand_id
1 'polypeptide(L)'
;LGWPVPSVEWVSIPENFPWTFGTDEFDDIVQKSYGWNLGIEYIRDARQLRAKDIDLSDKVLLNSIYTLDVFFINVDRTDSSCNLLTDFENRTWLIDHGSLALFHGLEKCGYGLFDNHILHDVIKTARMNYRMDLHNVNLFQKAIELVPDSILVGSKFSKRSLLELIKARIEKFDLG
;
A
#
# COMPACT_ATOMS: atom_id res chain seq x y z
N LEU A 1 -10.68 6.71 -6.07
CA LEU A 1 -10.48 7.40 -4.79
C LEU A 1 -9.56 8.63 -4.92
N GLY A 2 -8.88 8.83 -6.10
CA GLY A 2 -8.03 10.01 -6.35
C GLY A 2 -6.79 10.11 -5.47
N TRP A 3 -6.32 8.99 -4.96
CA TRP A 3 -5.16 8.95 -4.10
C TRP A 3 -3.87 9.09 -4.90
N PRO A 4 -2.88 9.80 -4.40
CA PRO A 4 -1.61 9.97 -5.08
C PRO A 4 -0.75 8.71 -4.91
N VAL A 5 -1.12 7.67 -5.63
CA VAL A 5 -0.34 6.44 -5.76
C VAL A 5 0.17 6.32 -7.19
N PRO A 6 1.39 5.83 -7.42
CA PRO A 6 1.86 5.53 -8.77
C PRO A 6 0.93 4.55 -9.48
N SER A 7 0.84 4.66 -10.80
CA SER A 7 0.10 3.69 -11.60
C SER A 7 0.69 2.31 -11.40
N VAL A 8 -0.17 1.29 -11.39
CA VAL A 8 0.26 -0.10 -11.28
C VAL A 8 -0.27 -0.91 -12.46
N GLU A 9 0.56 -1.79 -12.99
CA GLU A 9 0.21 -2.66 -14.11
C GLU A 9 0.74 -4.07 -13.89
N TRP A 10 0.06 -5.06 -14.47
CA TRP A 10 0.58 -6.41 -14.51
C TRP A 10 1.55 -6.56 -15.67
N VAL A 11 2.78 -6.96 -15.36
CA VAL A 11 3.86 -7.15 -16.33
C VAL A 11 4.26 -8.61 -16.33
N SER A 12 4.26 -9.24 -17.51
CA SER A 12 4.77 -10.61 -17.68
C SER A 12 6.22 -10.56 -18.16
N ILE A 13 7.12 -11.14 -17.40
CA ILE A 13 8.53 -11.31 -17.77
C ILE A 13 8.70 -12.71 -18.32
N PRO A 14 9.06 -12.88 -19.62
CA PRO A 14 9.25 -14.20 -20.23
C PRO A 14 10.54 -14.85 -19.73
N GLU A 15 10.57 -16.19 -19.65
CA GLU A 15 11.73 -16.97 -19.19
C GLU A 15 12.99 -16.75 -20.03
N ASN A 16 12.84 -16.36 -21.28
CA ASN A 16 13.96 -16.06 -22.20
C ASN A 16 14.31 -14.57 -22.26
N PHE A 17 13.96 -13.81 -21.24
CA PHE A 17 14.26 -12.38 -21.17
C PHE A 17 15.78 -12.19 -21.20
N PRO A 18 16.31 -11.44 -22.18
CA PRO A 18 17.74 -11.48 -22.53
C PRO A 18 18.63 -10.60 -21.63
N TRP A 19 18.09 -10.06 -20.54
CA TRP A 19 18.85 -9.12 -19.73
C TRP A 19 19.75 -9.84 -18.75
N THR A 20 21.04 -9.60 -18.90
CA THR A 20 22.05 -9.83 -17.89
C THR A 20 22.55 -8.47 -17.43
N PHE A 21 22.46 -8.20 -16.15
CA PHE A 21 22.95 -6.94 -15.57
C PHE A 21 24.44 -7.00 -15.22
N GLY A 22 25.04 -8.17 -15.41
CA GLY A 22 26.48 -8.39 -15.16
C GLY A 22 26.84 -8.52 -13.69
N THR A 23 25.84 -8.70 -12.82
CA THR A 23 26.03 -9.05 -11.42
C THR A 23 25.12 -10.23 -11.08
N ASP A 24 25.66 -11.23 -10.38
CA ASP A 24 24.92 -12.44 -10.02
C ASP A 24 23.64 -12.11 -9.21
N GLU A 25 23.69 -11.06 -8.39
CA GLU A 25 22.56 -10.65 -7.55
C GLU A 25 21.35 -10.15 -8.38
N PHE A 26 21.60 -9.30 -9.37
CA PHE A 26 20.51 -8.81 -10.24
C PHE A 26 20.02 -9.88 -11.21
N ASP A 27 20.89 -10.70 -11.73
CA ASP A 27 20.53 -11.80 -12.62
C ASP A 27 19.66 -12.82 -11.88
N ASP A 28 19.94 -13.11 -10.59
CA ASP A 28 19.12 -13.91 -9.69
C ASP A 28 17.73 -13.32 -9.48
N ILE A 29 17.64 -12.00 -9.28
CA ILE A 29 16.34 -11.30 -9.11
C ILE A 29 15.50 -11.43 -10.38
N VAL A 30 16.08 -11.21 -11.56
CA VAL A 30 15.37 -11.34 -12.84
C VAL A 30 14.88 -12.76 -13.04
N GLN A 31 15.72 -13.78 -12.78
CA GLN A 31 15.32 -15.18 -12.92
C GLN A 31 14.16 -15.56 -11.98
N LYS A 32 14.16 -15.06 -10.76
CA LYS A 32 13.06 -15.25 -9.80
C LYS A 32 11.79 -14.48 -10.15
N SER A 33 11.91 -13.50 -11.06
CA SER A 33 10.81 -12.63 -11.51
C SER A 33 10.13 -13.10 -12.78
N TYR A 34 10.49 -14.28 -13.33
CA TYR A 34 9.78 -14.79 -14.50
C TYR A 34 8.29 -15.01 -14.23
N GLY A 35 7.46 -14.71 -15.23
CA GLY A 35 6.01 -14.76 -15.13
C GLY A 35 5.39 -13.39 -14.78
N TRP A 36 4.28 -13.41 -14.04
CA TRP A 36 3.54 -12.20 -13.70
C TRP A 36 4.17 -11.45 -12.55
N ASN A 37 4.38 -10.16 -12.74
CA ASN A 37 4.88 -9.21 -11.75
C ASN A 37 3.98 -7.98 -11.68
N LEU A 38 3.99 -7.29 -10.55
CA LEU A 38 3.38 -5.98 -10.41
C LEU A 38 4.40 -4.92 -10.81
N GLY A 39 4.17 -4.26 -11.94
CA GLY A 39 4.91 -3.08 -12.35
C GLY A 39 4.36 -1.83 -11.66
N ILE A 40 5.24 -0.97 -11.20
CA ILE A 40 4.89 0.32 -10.58
C ILE A 40 5.52 1.43 -11.41
N GLU A 41 4.71 2.45 -11.73
CA GLU A 41 5.19 3.63 -12.46
C GLU A 41 6.39 4.26 -11.77
N TYR A 42 7.44 4.53 -12.52
CA TYR A 42 8.58 5.26 -12.03
C TYR A 42 8.28 6.77 -11.97
N ILE A 43 8.28 7.33 -10.79
CA ILE A 43 8.07 8.76 -10.59
C ILE A 43 9.41 9.47 -10.80
N ARG A 44 9.53 10.16 -11.95
CA ARG A 44 10.76 10.85 -12.33
C ARG A 44 11.13 11.93 -11.32
N ASP A 45 12.42 12.04 -10.99
CA ASP A 45 12.99 13.06 -10.11
C ASP A 45 12.34 13.10 -8.72
N ALA A 46 11.64 12.03 -8.34
CA ALA A 46 11.08 11.93 -7.01
C ALA A 46 12.19 11.67 -5.98
N ARG A 47 11.98 12.22 -4.80
CA ARG A 47 12.84 11.99 -3.64
C ARG A 47 12.02 11.43 -2.49
N GLN A 48 12.64 10.61 -1.67
CA GLN A 48 12.00 10.11 -0.46
C GLN A 48 11.74 11.27 0.51
N LEU A 49 10.50 11.36 0.98
CA LEU A 49 10.15 12.26 2.07
C LEU A 49 10.68 11.72 3.40
N ARG A 50 11.14 12.62 4.25
CA ARG A 50 11.38 12.32 5.66
C ARG A 50 10.21 12.82 6.47
N ALA A 51 9.93 12.22 7.60
CA ALA A 51 8.84 12.60 8.48
C ALA A 51 8.77 14.12 8.76
N LYS A 52 9.92 14.75 8.98
CA LYS A 52 10.04 16.20 9.24
C LYS A 52 9.73 17.10 8.04
N ASP A 53 9.74 16.56 6.83
CA ASP A 53 9.55 17.32 5.58
C ASP A 53 8.10 17.16 5.06
N ILE A 54 7.23 16.48 5.81
CA ILE A 54 5.81 16.29 5.45
C ILE A 54 5.09 17.62 5.59
N ASP A 55 4.39 18.03 4.55
CA ASP A 55 3.50 19.20 4.61
C ASP A 55 2.26 18.88 5.45
N LEU A 56 2.21 19.46 6.64
CA LEU A 56 1.11 19.28 7.57
C LEU A 56 -0.11 20.17 7.27
N SER A 57 -0.06 20.97 6.22
CA SER A 57 -1.19 21.85 5.82
C SER A 57 -2.32 21.09 5.13
N ASP A 58 -2.00 20.03 4.36
CA ASP A 58 -2.99 19.20 3.69
C ASP A 58 -3.56 18.12 4.63
N LYS A 59 -4.39 18.58 5.56
CA LYS A 59 -5.04 17.70 6.55
C LYS A 59 -5.91 16.62 5.92
N VAL A 60 -6.49 16.88 4.74
CA VAL A 60 -7.36 15.91 4.06
C VAL A 60 -6.52 14.75 3.56
N LEU A 61 -5.41 15.03 2.90
CA LEU A 61 -4.47 14.00 2.43
C LEU A 61 -3.91 13.20 3.61
N LEU A 62 -3.40 13.87 4.64
CA LEU A 62 -2.81 13.21 5.82
C LEU A 62 -3.81 12.29 6.52
N ASN A 63 -5.05 12.75 6.71
CA ASN A 63 -6.11 11.94 7.29
C ASN A 63 -6.43 10.72 6.41
N SER A 64 -6.46 10.90 5.10
CA SER A 64 -6.72 9.82 4.15
C SER A 64 -5.62 8.76 4.20
N ILE A 65 -4.34 9.17 4.23
CA ILE A 65 -3.19 8.27 4.36
C ILE A 65 -3.30 7.45 5.65
N TYR A 66 -3.48 8.13 6.78
CA TYR A 66 -3.57 7.45 8.08
C TYR A 66 -4.76 6.49 8.14
N THR A 67 -5.92 6.89 7.63
CA THR A 67 -7.12 6.04 7.59
C THR A 67 -6.88 4.79 6.76
N LEU A 68 -6.22 4.91 5.60
CA LEU A 68 -5.86 3.76 4.79
C LEU A 68 -4.93 2.81 5.53
N ASP A 69 -3.88 3.37 6.13
CA ASP A 69 -2.88 2.58 6.83
C ASP A 69 -3.52 1.86 8.05
N VAL A 70 -4.43 2.52 8.78
CA VAL A 70 -5.18 1.87 9.86
C VAL A 70 -6.12 0.80 9.32
N PHE A 71 -6.81 1.07 8.21
CA PHE A 71 -7.73 0.10 7.61
C PHE A 71 -7.03 -1.19 7.18
N PHE A 72 -5.90 -1.08 6.47
CA PHE A 72 -5.13 -2.23 6.00
C PHE A 72 -4.11 -2.76 7.01
N ILE A 73 -4.01 -2.12 8.16
CA ILE A 73 -3.00 -2.43 9.20
C ILE A 73 -1.59 -2.33 8.60
N ASN A 74 -1.29 -1.20 7.98
CA ASN A 74 0.05 -0.89 7.50
C ASN A 74 0.91 -0.37 8.65
N VAL A 75 1.82 -1.18 9.15
CA VAL A 75 2.69 -0.85 10.30
C VAL A 75 4.06 -0.31 9.87
N ASP A 76 4.31 -0.21 8.56
CA ASP A 76 5.64 0.14 8.02
C ASP A 76 5.79 1.64 7.65
N ARG A 77 4.75 2.44 7.85
CA ARG A 77 4.86 3.88 7.62
C ARG A 77 5.32 4.59 8.89
N THR A 78 6.64 4.57 9.13
CA THR A 78 7.29 5.08 10.33
C THR A 78 8.28 6.20 10.00
N ASP A 79 8.87 6.83 11.03
CA ASP A 79 9.92 7.86 10.83
C ASP A 79 11.13 7.34 10.06
N SER A 80 11.48 6.08 10.24
CA SER A 80 12.60 5.43 9.54
C SER A 80 12.23 4.92 8.15
N SER A 81 10.96 4.60 7.92
CA SER A 81 10.42 4.09 6.66
C SER A 81 9.15 4.88 6.31
N CYS A 82 9.35 6.10 5.81
CA CYS A 82 8.24 7.02 5.56
C CYS A 82 7.32 6.51 4.44
N ASN A 83 7.87 5.78 3.46
CA ASN A 83 7.15 5.23 2.30
C ASN A 83 6.30 6.27 1.56
N LEU A 84 6.82 7.50 1.51
CA LEU A 84 6.30 8.62 0.76
C LEU A 84 7.39 9.21 -0.12
N LEU A 85 7.03 9.58 -1.34
CA LEU A 85 7.89 10.35 -2.24
C LEU A 85 7.30 11.75 -2.44
N THR A 86 8.16 12.69 -2.79
CA THR A 86 7.75 13.98 -3.36
C THR A 86 8.41 14.15 -4.72
N ASP A 87 7.64 14.58 -5.71
CA ASP A 87 8.16 14.89 -7.04
C ASP A 87 8.58 16.36 -7.17
N PHE A 88 9.00 16.78 -8.36
CA PHE A 88 9.47 18.13 -8.64
C PHE A 88 8.35 19.20 -8.55
N GLU A 89 7.07 18.77 -8.62
CA GLU A 89 5.90 19.64 -8.42
C GLU A 89 5.43 19.68 -6.96
N ASN A 90 6.21 19.09 -6.05
CA ASN A 90 5.90 18.92 -4.63
C ASN A 90 4.63 18.08 -4.36
N ARG A 91 4.21 17.25 -5.30
CA ARG A 91 3.12 16.28 -5.05
C ARG A 91 3.66 15.13 -4.20
N THR A 92 2.88 14.74 -3.20
CA THR A 92 3.21 13.57 -2.36
C THR A 92 2.67 12.30 -3.00
N TRP A 93 3.48 11.27 -3.08
CA TRP A 93 3.14 9.95 -3.61
C TRP A 93 3.27 8.89 -2.52
N LEU A 94 2.25 8.05 -2.39
CA LEU A 94 2.27 6.91 -1.50
C LEU A 94 2.86 5.70 -2.22
N ILE A 95 3.86 5.09 -1.59
CA ILE A 95 4.54 3.91 -2.13
C ILE A 95 4.64 2.81 -1.07
N ASP A 96 5.07 1.65 -1.50
CA ASP A 96 5.39 0.48 -0.65
C ASP A 96 4.27 0.06 0.29
N HIS A 97 3.22 -0.49 -0.28
CA HIS A 97 2.10 -1.07 0.47
C HIS A 97 2.26 -2.58 0.71
N GLY A 98 3.50 -3.08 0.67
CA GLY A 98 3.79 -4.51 0.83
C GLY A 98 3.52 -5.05 2.25
N SER A 99 3.59 -4.19 3.26
CA SER A 99 3.48 -4.56 4.67
C SER A 99 2.06 -4.46 5.24
N LEU A 100 1.03 -4.75 4.45
CA LEU A 100 -0.37 -4.70 4.88
C LEU A 100 -0.72 -5.91 5.74
N ALA A 101 -0.62 -5.78 7.05
CA ALA A 101 -0.79 -6.87 8.01
C ALA A 101 -2.21 -7.45 8.07
N LEU A 102 -3.22 -6.76 7.51
CA LEU A 102 -4.57 -7.31 7.35
C LEU A 102 -4.55 -8.66 6.63
N PHE A 103 -3.71 -8.81 5.61
CA PHE A 103 -3.57 -10.06 4.84
C PHE A 103 -2.72 -11.12 5.55
N HIS A 104 -2.10 -10.79 6.67
CA HIS A 104 -1.31 -11.71 7.49
C HIS A 104 -2.05 -12.18 8.74
N GLY A 105 -3.34 -11.85 8.89
CA GLY A 105 -4.17 -12.31 10.01
C GLY A 105 -3.89 -11.61 11.33
N LEU A 106 -3.23 -10.43 11.30
CA LEU A 106 -2.97 -9.61 12.48
C LEU A 106 -4.16 -8.69 12.84
N GLU A 107 -5.35 -9.05 12.41
CA GLU A 107 -6.61 -8.32 12.67
C GLU A 107 -6.90 -8.15 14.17
N LYS A 108 -6.26 -8.97 15.00
CA LYS A 108 -6.43 -8.96 16.47
C LYS A 108 -5.47 -8.02 17.19
N CYS A 109 -4.51 -7.44 16.46
CA CYS A 109 -3.58 -6.50 17.05
C CYS A 109 -4.30 -5.18 17.32
N GLY A 110 -4.25 -4.73 18.56
CA GLY A 110 -4.93 -3.51 19.00
C GLY A 110 -4.32 -2.23 18.42
N TYR A 111 -4.98 -1.10 18.69
CA TYR A 111 -4.62 0.23 18.18
C TYR A 111 -3.19 0.70 18.50
N GLY A 112 -2.50 0.13 19.50
CA GLY A 112 -1.11 0.46 19.85
C GLY A 112 -0.07 0.11 18.76
N LEU A 113 -0.46 -0.62 17.70
CA LEU A 113 0.41 -0.85 16.54
C LEU A 113 0.76 0.40 15.76
N PHE A 114 -0.02 1.47 15.93
CA PHE A 114 0.13 2.71 15.19
C PHE A 114 0.83 3.82 15.98
N ASP A 115 1.30 3.54 17.21
CA ASP A 115 2.01 4.52 18.03
C ASP A 115 3.30 5.03 17.34
N ASN A 116 3.92 4.22 16.49
CA ASN A 116 5.10 4.58 15.69
C ASN A 116 4.76 5.12 14.29
N HIS A 117 3.49 5.24 13.94
CA HIS A 117 3.10 5.78 12.64
C HIS A 117 3.46 7.26 12.55
N ILE A 118 4.09 7.67 11.45
CA ILE A 118 4.60 9.06 11.26
C ILE A 118 3.53 10.14 11.43
N LEU A 119 2.27 9.81 11.21
CA LEU A 119 1.14 10.74 11.34
C LEU A 119 0.39 10.58 12.65
N HIS A 120 0.78 9.68 13.54
CA HIS A 120 0.03 9.38 14.76
C HIS A 120 -0.21 10.63 15.61
N ASP A 121 0.84 11.36 15.97
CA ASP A 121 0.74 12.54 16.81
C ASP A 121 -0.01 13.70 16.14
N VAL A 122 0.18 13.86 14.83
CA VAL A 122 -0.51 14.89 14.03
C VAL A 122 -2.01 14.65 14.06
N ILE A 123 -2.43 13.43 13.80
CA ILE A 123 -3.84 13.04 13.75
C ILE A 123 -4.48 13.13 15.14
N LYS A 124 -3.80 12.62 16.16
CA LYS A 124 -4.27 12.69 17.56
C LYS A 124 -4.45 14.13 18.03
N THR A 125 -3.49 15.01 17.73
CA THR A 125 -3.54 16.42 18.12
C THR A 125 -4.63 17.18 17.37
N ALA A 126 -4.84 16.87 16.09
CA ALA A 126 -5.83 17.56 15.26
C ALA A 126 -7.27 17.08 15.52
N ARG A 127 -7.48 16.05 16.34
CA ARG A 127 -8.80 15.42 16.56
C ARG A 127 -9.51 15.10 15.24
N MET A 128 -8.76 14.62 14.25
CA MET A 128 -9.29 14.34 12.93
C MET A 128 -10.18 13.09 13.02
N ASN A 129 -11.41 13.21 12.53
CA ASN A 129 -12.33 12.08 12.48
C ASN A 129 -12.02 11.23 11.24
N TYR A 130 -11.74 9.97 11.46
CA TYR A 130 -11.52 8.98 10.40
C TYR A 130 -12.84 8.67 9.71
N ARG A 131 -13.12 9.37 8.61
CA ARG A 131 -14.20 8.98 7.72
C ARG A 131 -13.65 8.96 6.29
N MET A 132 -13.21 7.79 5.89
CA MET A 132 -13.07 7.47 4.50
C MET A 132 -14.35 6.74 4.08
N ASP A 133 -14.89 7.08 2.92
CA ASP A 133 -15.98 6.31 2.34
C ASP A 133 -15.44 4.95 1.84
N LEU A 134 -15.23 4.05 2.80
CA LEU A 134 -14.81 2.68 2.55
C LEU A 134 -15.98 1.78 2.14
N HIS A 135 -17.20 2.32 2.13
CA HIS A 135 -18.41 1.55 1.83
C HIS A 135 -18.50 1.08 0.38
N ASN A 136 -17.63 1.59 -0.48
CA ASN A 136 -17.64 1.17 -1.88
C ASN A 136 -16.95 -0.19 -2.08
N VAL A 137 -17.56 -1.25 -1.52
CA VAL A 137 -17.14 -2.65 -1.69
C VAL A 137 -16.91 -2.99 -3.16
N ASN A 138 -17.64 -2.36 -4.08
CA ASN A 138 -17.50 -2.60 -5.52
C ASN A 138 -16.11 -2.19 -6.05
N LEU A 139 -15.47 -1.18 -5.48
CA LEU A 139 -14.10 -0.82 -5.87
C LEU A 139 -13.09 -1.89 -5.46
N PHE A 140 -13.22 -2.42 -4.27
CA PHE A 140 -12.37 -3.54 -3.81
C PHE A 140 -12.61 -4.80 -4.64
N GLN A 141 -13.87 -5.10 -4.96
CA GLN A 141 -14.18 -6.22 -5.83
C GLN A 141 -13.52 -6.07 -7.20
N LYS A 142 -13.65 -4.90 -7.85
CA LYS A 142 -12.99 -4.63 -9.13
C LYS A 142 -11.47 -4.77 -9.03
N ALA A 143 -10.85 -4.25 -7.98
CA ALA A 143 -9.41 -4.38 -7.77
C ALA A 143 -8.98 -5.85 -7.62
N ILE A 144 -9.73 -6.64 -6.86
CA ILE A 144 -9.48 -8.07 -6.68
C ILE A 144 -9.66 -8.85 -7.99
N GLU A 145 -10.63 -8.49 -8.82
CA GLU A 145 -10.86 -9.11 -10.13
C GLU A 145 -9.69 -8.91 -11.09
N LEU A 146 -8.97 -7.78 -10.99
CA LEU A 146 -7.77 -7.51 -11.78
C LEU A 146 -6.56 -8.38 -11.40
N VAL A 147 -6.56 -9.03 -10.24
CA VAL A 147 -5.45 -9.91 -9.83
C VAL A 147 -5.46 -11.16 -10.71
N PRO A 148 -4.36 -11.49 -11.42
CA PRO A 148 -4.27 -12.73 -12.20
C PRO A 148 -4.40 -13.95 -11.30
N ASP A 149 -5.16 -14.96 -11.72
CA ASP A 149 -5.36 -16.18 -10.91
C ASP A 149 -4.04 -16.91 -10.64
N SER A 150 -3.08 -16.83 -11.57
CA SER A 150 -1.74 -17.41 -11.41
C SER A 150 -0.96 -16.86 -10.21
N ILE A 151 -1.19 -15.61 -9.81
CA ILE A 151 -0.58 -15.00 -8.62
C ILE A 151 -1.14 -15.63 -7.33
N LEU A 152 -2.38 -16.09 -7.37
CA LEU A 152 -3.03 -16.69 -6.22
C LEU A 152 -2.75 -18.20 -6.07
N VAL A 153 -2.16 -18.82 -7.09
CA VAL A 153 -1.77 -20.24 -7.04
C VAL A 153 -0.75 -20.46 -5.93
N GLY A 154 -1.07 -21.38 -5.02
CA GLY A 154 -0.22 -21.67 -3.85
C GLY A 154 -0.36 -20.67 -2.69
N SER A 155 -1.10 -19.58 -2.86
CA SER A 155 -1.43 -18.68 -1.75
C SER A 155 -2.56 -19.26 -0.89
N LYS A 156 -2.67 -18.77 0.36
CA LYS A 156 -3.82 -19.09 1.23
C LYS A 156 -5.10 -18.35 0.85
N PHE A 157 -5.05 -17.46 -0.13
CA PHE A 157 -6.16 -16.62 -0.53
C PHE A 157 -6.71 -17.03 -1.90
N SER A 158 -8.03 -16.88 -2.04
CA SER A 158 -8.74 -16.79 -3.30
C SER A 158 -9.35 -15.40 -3.46
N LYS A 159 -9.75 -15.01 -4.67
CA LYS A 159 -10.46 -13.72 -4.88
C LYS A 159 -11.66 -13.57 -3.96
N ARG A 160 -12.41 -14.66 -3.76
CA ARG A 160 -13.57 -14.68 -2.86
C ARG A 160 -13.16 -14.43 -1.40
N SER A 161 -12.16 -15.15 -0.89
CA SER A 161 -11.73 -14.97 0.51
C SER A 161 -11.10 -13.61 0.77
N LEU A 162 -10.42 -13.00 -0.23
CA LEU A 162 -9.96 -11.62 -0.15
C LEU A 162 -11.12 -10.64 -0.02
N LEU A 163 -12.17 -10.82 -0.83
CA LEU A 163 -13.35 -9.96 -0.77
C LEU A 163 -14.10 -10.10 0.56
N GLU A 164 -14.24 -11.33 1.06
CA GLU A 164 -14.86 -11.60 2.37
C GLU A 164 -14.06 -10.95 3.51
N LEU A 165 -12.72 -11.01 3.46
CA LEU A 165 -11.84 -10.35 4.43
C LEU A 165 -12.04 -8.82 4.44
N ILE A 166 -12.08 -8.20 3.26
CA ILE A 166 -12.30 -6.75 3.13
C ILE A 166 -13.69 -6.36 3.67
N LYS A 167 -14.73 -7.11 3.33
CA LYS A 167 -16.09 -6.85 3.84
C LYS A 167 -16.15 -6.92 5.37
N ALA A 168 -15.60 -7.97 5.94
CA ALA A 168 -15.55 -8.12 7.39
C ALA A 168 -14.74 -7.00 8.08
N ARG A 169 -13.70 -6.48 7.40
CA ARG A 169 -12.93 -5.35 7.91
C ARG A 169 -13.71 -4.04 7.85
N ILE A 170 -14.46 -3.79 6.77
CA ILE A 170 -15.33 -2.61 6.65
C ILE A 170 -16.35 -2.59 7.80
N GLU A 171 -17.06 -3.70 8.03
CA GLU A 171 -18.06 -3.82 9.10
C GLU A 171 -17.47 -3.51 10.48
N LYS A 172 -16.28 -4.02 10.78
CA LYS A 172 -15.60 -3.77 12.06
C LYS A 172 -15.07 -2.34 12.18
N PHE A 173 -14.67 -1.73 11.07
CA PHE A 173 -14.08 -0.40 11.05
C PHE A 173 -15.13 0.69 11.34
N ASP A 174 -16.36 0.47 10.92
CA ASP A 174 -17.48 1.40 11.18
C ASP A 174 -18.00 1.36 12.61
N LEU A 175 -17.70 0.31 13.35
CA LEU A 175 -18.15 0.11 14.74
C LEU A 175 -17.18 0.67 15.79
N GLY A 176 -16.06 1.22 15.35
CA GLY A 176 -15.03 1.85 16.22
C GLY A 176 -14.99 3.36 16.09
#